data_457588366d6106d329e3606132faa807
#
_entry.id   457588366d6106d329e3606132faa807
#
_cell.length_a   1.000
_cell.length_b   1.000
_cell.length_c   1.000
_cell.angle_alpha   90.00
_cell.angle_beta   90.00
_cell.angle_gamma   90.00
#
_symmetry.space_group_name_H-M   'P 1'
#
loop_
_entity.id
_entity.type
_entity.pdbx_description
1 polymer ?
#
loop_
_entity_poly.entity_id
_entity_poly.type
_entity_poly.pdbx_seq_one_letter_code
_entity_poly.pdbx_strand_id
1 'polypeptide(L)'
;MLKIAVLVSGGGTNLQAIIDSIADGRITDTEIKVVISNNPKAKALERAAKAGIEAVCISPKQYADRELFNDALLEAVNVRGVDLVVLAGFMVVVPEKMIKAYRNRMINIHPSLIPSFCGTGYYGLHVHEAALKRGVKISGATVHFVDEGTDTGPIIMQKPVEVRPDDTPEVLQRRIMEQAEWQIMPKVIDLIAHD
;
A
#
# COMPACT_ATOMS: atom_id res chain seq x y z
N MET A 1 -10.31 2.21 18.64
CA MET A 1 -10.02 1.16 17.64
C MET A 1 -10.04 1.79 16.26
N LEU A 2 -8.90 1.81 15.59
CA LEU A 2 -8.68 2.38 14.26
C LEU A 2 -9.33 1.52 13.18
N LYS A 3 -10.19 2.09 12.36
CA LYS A 3 -10.85 1.40 11.24
C LYS A 3 -10.11 1.70 9.95
N ILE A 4 -9.55 0.68 9.31
CA ILE A 4 -8.77 0.86 8.09
C ILE A 4 -9.44 0.25 6.85
N ALA A 5 -9.25 0.90 5.70
CA ALA A 5 -9.45 0.31 4.39
C ALA A 5 -8.09 0.00 3.77
N VAL A 6 -7.94 -1.17 3.15
CA VAL A 6 -6.71 -1.53 2.43
C VAL A 6 -7.00 -1.63 0.94
N LEU A 7 -6.34 -0.78 0.15
CA LEU A 7 -6.47 -0.72 -1.30
C LEU A 7 -5.32 -1.47 -1.96
N VAL A 8 -5.64 -2.37 -2.88
CA VAL A 8 -4.68 -3.30 -3.52
C VAL A 8 -5.00 -3.49 -5.00
N SER A 9 -4.01 -3.88 -5.81
CA SER A 9 -4.23 -4.21 -7.23
C SER A 9 -3.84 -5.64 -7.60
N GLY A 10 -3.05 -6.32 -6.79
CA GLY A 10 -2.42 -7.59 -7.17
C GLY A 10 -2.38 -8.65 -6.08
N GLY A 11 -1.19 -9.17 -5.81
CA GLY A 11 -0.95 -10.32 -4.94
C GLY A 11 -1.35 -10.16 -3.49
N GLY A 12 -1.35 -8.93 -2.96
CA GLY A 12 -1.77 -8.62 -1.59
C GLY A 12 -0.80 -9.11 -0.51
N THR A 13 0.49 -9.12 -0.78
CA THR A 13 1.50 -9.57 0.20
C THR A 13 1.61 -8.62 1.39
N ASN A 14 1.54 -7.31 1.15
CA ASN A 14 1.46 -6.32 2.23
C ASN A 14 0.14 -6.42 3.01
N LEU A 15 -1.00 -6.67 2.32
CA LEU A 15 -2.27 -6.96 2.99
C LEU A 15 -2.14 -8.17 3.91
N GLN A 16 -1.50 -9.26 3.43
CA GLN A 16 -1.30 -10.45 4.26
C GLN A 16 -0.47 -10.12 5.51
N ALA A 17 0.61 -9.35 5.36
CA ALA A 17 1.43 -8.93 6.49
C ALA A 17 0.64 -8.11 7.53
N ILE A 18 -0.30 -7.27 7.09
CA ILE A 18 -1.21 -6.53 7.99
C ILE A 18 -2.16 -7.50 8.69
N ILE A 19 -2.82 -8.42 7.96
CA ILE A 19 -3.73 -9.43 8.53
C ILE A 19 -3.01 -10.27 9.59
N ASP A 20 -1.84 -10.79 9.26
CA ASP A 20 -1.04 -11.62 10.17
C ASP A 20 -0.61 -10.83 11.41
N SER A 21 -0.26 -9.54 11.23
CA SER A 21 0.16 -8.68 12.34
C SER A 21 -0.98 -8.30 13.28
N ILE A 22 -2.20 -8.21 12.80
CA ILE A 22 -3.40 -8.07 13.65
C ILE A 22 -3.65 -9.37 14.41
N ALA A 23 -3.56 -10.51 13.73
CA ALA A 23 -3.83 -11.81 14.32
C ALA A 23 -2.82 -12.20 15.41
N ASP A 24 -1.55 -11.82 15.26
CA ASP A 24 -0.47 -12.12 16.22
C ASP A 24 -0.23 -11.00 17.26
N GLY A 25 -1.02 -9.93 17.22
CA GLY A 25 -0.96 -8.85 18.20
C GLY A 25 0.17 -7.83 18.00
N ARG A 26 0.83 -7.82 16.85
CA ARG A 26 1.80 -6.76 16.47
C ARG A 26 1.11 -5.47 16.03
N ILE A 27 -0.13 -5.55 15.61
CA ILE A 27 -1.03 -4.42 15.42
C ILE A 27 -2.18 -4.60 16.40
N THR A 28 -2.39 -3.62 17.25
CA THR A 28 -3.45 -3.61 18.25
C THR A 28 -4.44 -2.46 17.97
N ASP A 29 -5.61 -2.50 18.59
CA ASP A 29 -6.65 -1.47 18.42
C ASP A 29 -6.98 -1.10 16.96
N THR A 30 -6.88 -2.06 16.04
CA THR A 30 -7.10 -1.84 14.61
C THR A 30 -8.02 -2.91 14.01
N GLU A 31 -8.92 -2.49 13.13
CA GLU A 31 -9.84 -3.36 12.38
C GLU A 31 -9.77 -3.04 10.89
N ILE A 32 -9.58 -4.06 10.03
CA ILE A 32 -9.75 -3.90 8.58
C ILE A 32 -11.24 -3.97 8.26
N LYS A 33 -11.84 -2.84 7.89
CA LYS A 33 -13.27 -2.76 7.52
C LYS A 33 -13.53 -3.28 6.12
N VAL A 34 -12.60 -3.06 5.21
CA VAL A 34 -12.75 -3.45 3.82
C VAL A 34 -11.39 -3.55 3.12
N VAL A 35 -11.29 -4.52 2.22
CA VAL A 35 -10.23 -4.59 1.21
C VAL A 35 -10.84 -4.25 -0.14
N ILE A 36 -10.29 -3.24 -0.81
CA ILE A 36 -10.78 -2.80 -2.13
C ILE A 36 -9.71 -3.10 -3.18
N SER A 37 -10.10 -3.75 -4.27
CA SER A 37 -9.23 -3.93 -5.43
C SER A 37 -9.86 -3.35 -6.69
N ASN A 38 -9.02 -2.73 -7.53
CA ASN A 38 -9.41 -2.30 -8.87
C ASN A 38 -9.37 -3.44 -9.91
N ASN A 39 -8.92 -4.62 -9.50
CA ASN A 39 -8.76 -5.80 -10.34
C ASN A 39 -9.53 -6.99 -9.75
N PRO A 40 -10.56 -7.50 -10.48
CA PRO A 40 -11.36 -8.63 -9.99
C PRO A 40 -10.57 -9.94 -9.83
N LYS A 41 -9.39 -10.04 -10.48
CA LYS A 41 -8.50 -11.21 -10.40
C LYS A 41 -7.40 -11.06 -9.35
N ALA A 42 -7.44 -10.01 -8.53
CA ALA A 42 -6.43 -9.79 -7.50
C ALA A 42 -6.50 -10.88 -6.41
N LYS A 43 -5.39 -11.58 -6.18
CA LYS A 43 -5.27 -12.55 -5.08
C LYS A 43 -5.52 -11.93 -3.70
N ALA A 44 -5.34 -10.64 -3.58
CA ALA A 44 -5.67 -9.88 -2.37
C ALA A 44 -7.13 -10.04 -1.94
N LEU A 45 -8.08 -10.12 -2.88
CA LEU A 45 -9.49 -10.36 -2.56
C LEU A 45 -9.72 -11.74 -1.95
N GLU A 46 -9.02 -12.76 -2.44
CA GLU A 46 -9.08 -14.12 -1.86
C GLU A 46 -8.48 -14.15 -0.44
N ARG A 47 -7.39 -13.41 -0.20
CA ARG A 47 -6.76 -13.30 1.14
C ARG A 47 -7.73 -12.65 2.13
N ALA A 48 -8.38 -11.57 1.74
CA ALA A 48 -9.39 -10.90 2.56
C ALA A 48 -10.56 -11.84 2.89
N ALA A 49 -11.11 -12.53 1.88
CA ALA A 49 -12.20 -13.48 2.07
C ALA A 49 -11.82 -14.63 3.02
N LYS A 50 -10.63 -15.20 2.89
CA LYS A 50 -10.12 -16.25 3.80
C LYS A 50 -9.95 -15.76 5.24
N ALA A 51 -9.68 -14.48 5.43
CA ALA A 51 -9.57 -13.85 6.75
C ALA A 51 -10.92 -13.35 7.29
N GLY A 52 -12.04 -13.57 6.59
CA GLY A 52 -13.36 -13.10 6.97
C GLY A 52 -13.55 -11.58 6.84
N ILE A 53 -12.70 -10.92 6.04
CA ILE A 53 -12.73 -9.47 5.80
C ILE A 53 -13.54 -9.18 4.54
N GLU A 54 -14.38 -8.16 4.60
CA GLU A 54 -15.14 -7.70 3.41
C GLU A 54 -14.19 -7.35 2.27
N ALA A 55 -14.44 -7.95 1.09
CA ALA A 55 -13.64 -7.74 -0.11
C ALA A 55 -14.52 -7.21 -1.24
N VAL A 56 -14.14 -6.06 -1.80
CA VAL A 56 -14.90 -5.36 -2.84
C VAL A 56 -14.01 -5.11 -4.05
N CYS A 57 -14.54 -5.36 -5.24
CA CYS A 57 -13.90 -4.97 -6.50
C CYS A 57 -14.54 -3.70 -7.05
N ILE A 58 -13.77 -2.64 -7.20
CA ILE A 58 -14.15 -1.37 -7.83
C ILE A 58 -13.17 -1.11 -8.97
N SER A 59 -13.51 -1.57 -10.15
CA SER A 59 -12.65 -1.45 -11.34
C SER A 59 -13.05 -0.25 -12.19
N PRO A 60 -12.09 0.55 -12.70
CA PRO A 60 -12.39 1.62 -13.64
C PRO A 60 -13.20 1.19 -14.85
N LYS A 61 -13.08 -0.08 -15.25
CA LYS A 61 -13.82 -0.67 -16.39
C LYS A 61 -15.31 -0.87 -16.14
N GLN A 62 -15.78 -0.77 -14.91
CA GLN A 62 -17.18 -0.93 -14.53
C GLN A 62 -17.99 0.38 -14.63
N TYR A 63 -17.30 1.50 -14.88
CA TYR A 63 -17.90 2.84 -14.88
C TYR A 63 -17.78 3.49 -16.25
N ALA A 64 -18.76 4.32 -16.59
CA ALA A 64 -18.81 5.01 -17.87
C ALA A 64 -17.68 6.03 -18.03
N ASP A 65 -17.27 6.63 -16.93
CA ASP A 65 -16.18 7.61 -16.92
C ASP A 65 -15.34 7.54 -15.61
N ARG A 66 -14.27 8.30 -15.58
CA ARG A 66 -13.34 8.35 -14.44
C ARG A 66 -13.97 8.94 -13.18
N GLU A 67 -14.88 9.89 -13.35
CA GLU A 67 -15.49 10.59 -12.21
C GLU A 67 -16.43 9.65 -11.43
N LEU A 68 -17.24 8.86 -12.13
CA LEU A 68 -18.09 7.84 -11.50
C LEU A 68 -17.26 6.77 -10.76
N PHE A 69 -16.13 6.35 -11.33
CA PHE A 69 -15.20 5.48 -10.63
C PHE A 69 -14.63 6.13 -9.37
N ASN A 70 -14.21 7.39 -9.48
CA ASN A 70 -13.66 8.14 -8.36
C ASN A 70 -14.66 8.30 -7.22
N ASP A 71 -15.94 8.57 -7.55
CA ASP A 71 -17.01 8.67 -6.57
C ASP A 71 -17.29 7.33 -5.90
N ALA A 72 -17.37 6.26 -6.67
CA ALA A 72 -17.61 4.93 -6.15
C ALA A 72 -16.48 4.47 -5.19
N LEU A 73 -15.22 4.80 -5.51
CA LEU A 73 -14.08 4.47 -4.66
C LEU A 73 -14.16 5.23 -3.33
N LEU A 74 -14.42 6.53 -3.36
CA LEU A 74 -14.57 7.35 -2.16
C LEU A 74 -15.76 6.92 -1.31
N GLU A 75 -16.91 6.67 -1.93
CA GLU A 75 -18.13 6.24 -1.25
C GLU A 75 -17.92 4.89 -0.56
N ALA A 76 -17.25 3.93 -1.23
CA ALA A 76 -16.97 2.62 -0.65
C ALA A 76 -16.17 2.69 0.66
N VAL A 77 -15.32 3.69 0.81
CA VAL A 77 -14.56 3.93 2.04
C VAL A 77 -15.43 4.67 3.08
N ASN A 78 -16.16 5.71 2.65
CA ASN A 78 -16.94 6.57 3.53
C ASN A 78 -18.08 5.83 4.24
N VAL A 79 -18.87 5.02 3.52
CA VAL A 79 -20.02 4.28 4.09
C VAL A 79 -19.62 3.29 5.17
N ARG A 80 -18.33 2.93 5.24
CA ARG A 80 -17.79 2.00 6.24
C ARG A 80 -17.14 2.71 7.44
N GLY A 81 -17.19 4.04 7.46
CA GLY A 81 -16.65 4.84 8.55
C GLY A 81 -15.15 4.59 8.78
N VAL A 82 -14.39 4.51 7.68
CA VAL A 82 -12.94 4.28 7.71
C VAL A 82 -12.21 5.51 8.24
N ASP A 83 -11.28 5.29 9.17
CA ASP A 83 -10.44 6.33 9.75
C ASP A 83 -9.14 6.54 8.95
N LEU A 84 -8.53 5.45 8.47
CA LEU A 84 -7.26 5.45 7.72
C LEU A 84 -7.37 4.62 6.45
N VAL A 85 -6.90 5.17 5.33
CA VAL A 85 -6.75 4.45 4.06
C VAL A 85 -5.31 4.00 3.89
N VAL A 86 -5.11 2.72 3.61
CA VAL A 86 -3.79 2.11 3.39
C VAL A 86 -3.66 1.67 1.95
N LEU A 87 -2.74 2.26 1.21
CA LEU A 87 -2.38 1.83 -0.14
C LEU A 87 -1.29 0.75 -0.04
N ALA A 88 -1.63 -0.47 -0.42
CA ALA A 88 -0.75 -1.64 -0.34
C ALA A 88 -0.53 -2.26 -1.73
N GLY A 89 0.15 -1.53 -2.60
CA GLY A 89 0.31 -1.89 -4.01
C GLY A 89 -0.95 -1.60 -4.83
N PHE A 90 -1.55 -0.44 -4.62
CA PHE A 90 -2.67 0.06 -5.41
C PHE A 90 -2.15 0.84 -6.62
N MET A 91 -2.40 0.32 -7.83
CA MET A 91 -1.78 0.80 -9.07
C MET A 91 -2.63 1.82 -9.84
N VAL A 92 -3.77 2.22 -9.28
CA VAL A 92 -4.61 3.27 -9.85
C VAL A 92 -4.31 4.59 -9.14
N VAL A 93 -4.22 5.67 -9.90
CA VAL A 93 -4.06 7.01 -9.33
C VAL A 93 -5.25 7.33 -8.43
N VAL A 94 -4.97 7.63 -7.17
CA VAL A 94 -5.99 7.97 -6.18
C VAL A 94 -6.64 9.31 -6.55
N PRO A 95 -7.97 9.41 -6.51
CA PRO A 95 -8.66 10.65 -6.85
C PRO A 95 -8.31 11.80 -5.90
N GLU A 96 -8.14 13.00 -6.44
CA GLU A 96 -7.83 14.21 -5.65
C GLU A 96 -8.89 14.44 -4.55
N LYS A 97 -10.18 14.23 -4.85
CA LYS A 97 -11.26 14.34 -3.86
C LYS A 97 -11.10 13.36 -2.68
N MET A 98 -10.56 12.16 -2.94
CA MET A 98 -10.28 11.18 -1.89
C MET A 98 -9.06 11.59 -1.06
N ILE A 99 -8.01 12.11 -1.70
CA ILE A 99 -6.83 12.65 -1.02
C ILE A 99 -7.23 13.79 -0.09
N LYS A 100 -8.09 14.72 -0.55
CA LYS A 100 -8.61 15.82 0.26
C LYS A 100 -9.46 15.34 1.44
N ALA A 101 -10.35 14.37 1.22
CA ALA A 101 -11.21 13.80 2.26
C ALA A 101 -10.42 13.05 3.34
N TYR A 102 -9.32 12.42 2.95
CA TYR A 102 -8.45 11.64 3.83
C TYR A 102 -7.07 12.29 4.02
N ARG A 103 -6.99 13.62 3.97
CA ARG A 103 -5.74 14.35 4.23
C ARG A 103 -5.15 13.96 5.58
N ASN A 104 -3.86 13.59 5.59
CA ASN A 104 -3.14 13.02 6.74
C ASN A 104 -3.76 11.74 7.32
N ARG A 105 -4.64 11.09 6.57
CA ARG A 105 -5.28 9.81 6.91
C ARG A 105 -5.24 8.82 5.76
N MET A 106 -4.24 8.95 4.91
CA MET A 106 -3.94 8.02 3.82
C MET A 106 -2.44 7.78 3.76
N ILE A 107 -2.03 6.52 3.80
CA ILE A 107 -0.62 6.12 3.76
C ILE A 107 -0.36 5.17 2.60
N ASN A 108 0.87 5.19 2.09
CA ASN A 108 1.34 4.30 1.03
C ASN A 108 2.66 3.65 1.42
N ILE A 109 2.89 2.43 0.95
CA ILE A 109 4.18 1.75 0.97
C ILE A 109 4.81 1.80 -0.41
N HIS A 110 6.03 2.33 -0.50
CA HIS A 110 6.82 2.37 -1.73
C HIS A 110 8.11 1.55 -1.57
N PRO A 111 8.48 0.69 -2.55
CA PRO A 111 9.57 -0.27 -2.39
C PRO A 111 10.95 0.33 -2.72
N SER A 112 11.20 1.56 -2.28
CA SER A 112 12.51 2.22 -2.30
C SER A 112 12.68 3.17 -1.12
N LEU A 113 13.89 3.69 -0.95
CA LEU A 113 14.18 4.78 -0.02
C LEU A 113 13.93 6.12 -0.73
N ILE A 114 12.71 6.68 -0.59
CA ILE A 114 12.36 7.99 -1.14
C ILE A 114 13.38 9.05 -0.64
N PRO A 115 13.90 9.94 -1.50
CA PRO A 115 13.44 10.30 -2.85
C PRO A 115 14.05 9.49 -4.01
N SER A 116 14.74 8.39 -3.77
CA SER A 116 15.33 7.57 -4.83
C SER A 116 14.31 6.61 -5.43
N PHE A 117 14.31 6.46 -6.76
CA PHE A 117 13.50 5.48 -7.50
C PHE A 117 12.00 5.54 -7.15
N CYS A 118 11.44 6.75 -7.10
CA CYS A 118 10.03 7.02 -6.81
C CYS A 118 9.41 7.99 -7.82
N GLY A 119 8.10 8.20 -7.75
CA GLY A 119 7.36 9.04 -8.66
C GLY A 119 6.87 8.30 -9.90
N THR A 120 6.43 9.05 -10.90
CA THR A 120 5.81 8.51 -12.12
C THR A 120 6.72 7.50 -12.83
N GLY A 121 6.19 6.29 -13.08
CA GLY A 121 6.91 5.21 -13.76
C GLY A 121 7.66 4.26 -12.83
N TYR A 122 7.83 4.58 -11.56
CA TYR A 122 8.47 3.71 -10.57
C TYR A 122 7.44 2.90 -9.79
N TYR A 123 7.15 1.71 -10.26
CA TYR A 123 6.24 0.75 -9.62
C TYR A 123 6.66 -0.69 -9.92
N GLY A 124 6.26 -1.62 -9.05
CA GLY A 124 6.53 -3.05 -9.23
C GLY A 124 8.02 -3.34 -9.41
N LEU A 125 8.37 -4.18 -10.38
CA LEU A 125 9.76 -4.56 -10.67
C LEU A 125 10.61 -3.41 -11.22
N HIS A 126 10.01 -2.39 -11.86
CA HIS A 126 10.76 -1.25 -12.43
C HIS A 126 11.58 -0.49 -11.38
N VAL A 127 11.13 -0.45 -10.14
CA VAL A 127 11.88 0.15 -9.02
C VAL A 127 13.19 -0.59 -8.80
N HIS A 128 13.13 -1.92 -8.76
CA HIS A 128 14.29 -2.78 -8.48
C HIS A 128 15.23 -2.86 -9.67
N GLU A 129 14.70 -2.91 -10.89
CA GLU A 129 15.48 -2.81 -12.13
C GLU A 129 16.29 -1.50 -12.16
N ALA A 130 15.67 -0.37 -11.83
CA ALA A 130 16.33 0.92 -11.79
C ALA A 130 17.41 0.99 -10.70
N ALA A 131 17.15 0.45 -9.52
CA ALA A 131 18.10 0.37 -8.42
C ALA A 131 19.34 -0.44 -8.80
N LEU A 132 19.13 -1.63 -9.38
CA LEU A 132 20.22 -2.50 -9.85
C LEU A 132 21.01 -1.85 -10.98
N LYS A 133 20.32 -1.27 -11.99
CA LYS A 133 20.96 -0.56 -13.11
C LYS A 133 21.80 0.61 -12.62
N ARG A 134 21.37 1.32 -11.60
CA ARG A 134 22.11 2.45 -11.01
C ARG A 134 23.31 1.97 -10.19
N GLY A 135 23.29 0.72 -9.72
CA GLY A 135 24.37 0.13 -8.94
C GLY A 135 24.40 0.56 -7.48
N VAL A 136 23.23 0.93 -6.90
CA VAL A 136 23.15 1.28 -5.47
C VAL A 136 23.49 0.07 -4.60
N LYS A 137 24.06 0.34 -3.44
CA LYS A 137 24.41 -0.72 -2.47
C LYS A 137 23.33 -0.92 -1.42
N ILE A 138 22.47 0.08 -1.27
CA ILE A 138 21.36 0.10 -0.31
C ILE A 138 20.10 0.52 -1.07
N SER A 139 19.04 -0.25 -0.91
CA SER A 139 17.67 0.09 -1.27
C SER A 139 16.81 -0.05 0.00
N GLY A 140 15.51 -0.27 -0.13
CA GLY A 140 14.63 -0.43 1.03
C GLY A 140 13.18 -0.14 0.72
N ALA A 141 12.44 0.25 1.75
CA ALA A 141 11.04 0.65 1.62
C ALA A 141 10.75 1.90 2.45
N THR A 142 9.72 2.63 2.00
CA THR A 142 9.25 3.86 2.64
C THR A 142 7.74 3.78 2.85
N VAL A 143 7.28 4.05 4.08
CA VAL A 143 5.87 4.38 4.33
C VAL A 143 5.76 5.90 4.47
N HIS A 144 4.85 6.50 3.73
CA HIS A 144 4.63 7.94 3.70
C HIS A 144 3.14 8.28 3.65
N PHE A 145 2.78 9.48 4.05
CA PHE A 145 1.45 10.02 3.79
C PHE A 145 1.28 10.30 2.30
N VAL A 146 0.06 10.14 1.82
CA VAL A 146 -0.31 10.44 0.42
C VAL A 146 -0.75 11.89 0.34
N ASP A 147 -0.18 12.61 -0.63
CA ASP A 147 -0.58 13.95 -1.04
C ASP A 147 -0.95 13.97 -2.54
N GLU A 148 -1.11 15.15 -3.11
CA GLU A 148 -1.52 15.34 -4.49
C GLU A 148 -0.44 14.95 -5.52
N GLY A 149 0.82 14.76 -5.09
CA GLY A 149 1.92 14.28 -5.93
C GLY A 149 2.05 12.76 -5.92
N THR A 150 2.95 12.24 -6.75
CA THR A 150 3.28 10.81 -6.75
C THR A 150 4.49 10.57 -5.87
N ASP A 151 4.30 9.87 -4.75
CA ASP A 151 5.33 9.55 -3.76
C ASP A 151 6.02 10.78 -3.14
N THR A 152 5.30 11.91 -3.02
CA THR A 152 5.84 13.19 -2.54
C THR A 152 5.44 13.56 -1.11
N GLY A 153 4.48 12.86 -0.54
CA GLY A 153 3.99 13.15 0.80
C GLY A 153 5.01 12.89 1.92
N PRO A 154 4.75 13.42 3.12
CA PRO A 154 5.65 13.29 4.26
C PRO A 154 5.98 11.84 4.61
N ILE A 155 7.28 11.56 4.78
CA ILE A 155 7.78 10.24 5.15
C ILE A 155 7.47 9.97 6.63
N ILE A 156 6.93 8.78 6.92
CA ILE A 156 6.64 8.32 8.28
C ILE A 156 7.76 7.38 8.75
N MET A 157 8.11 6.39 7.92
CA MET A 157 9.11 5.40 8.27
C MET A 157 9.83 4.86 7.04
N GLN A 158 11.14 4.62 7.20
CA GLN A 158 11.96 3.98 6.17
C GLN A 158 12.76 2.83 6.78
N LYS A 159 13.01 1.81 5.97
CA LYS A 159 13.90 0.71 6.34
C LYS A 159 14.83 0.35 5.20
N PRO A 160 16.16 0.43 5.42
CA PRO A 160 17.15 0.07 4.40
C PRO A 160 17.29 -1.45 4.27
N VAL A 161 17.63 -1.87 3.04
CA VAL A 161 17.92 -3.27 2.67
C VAL A 161 19.14 -3.29 1.77
N GLU A 162 20.08 -4.20 2.03
CA GLU A 162 21.28 -4.38 1.23
C GLU A 162 20.96 -4.89 -0.18
N VAL A 163 21.63 -4.31 -1.17
CA VAL A 163 21.64 -4.78 -2.56
C VAL A 163 22.91 -5.58 -2.79
N ARG A 164 22.75 -6.84 -3.21
CA ARG A 164 23.87 -7.77 -3.45
C ARG A 164 24.30 -7.77 -4.92
N PRO A 165 25.57 -8.10 -5.20
CA PRO A 165 26.10 -8.05 -6.55
C PRO A 165 25.40 -8.98 -7.58
N ASP A 166 24.82 -10.06 -7.09
CA ASP A 166 24.16 -11.11 -7.88
C ASP A 166 22.62 -11.02 -7.85
N ASP A 167 22.06 -9.94 -7.30
CA ASP A 167 20.62 -9.77 -7.25
C ASP A 167 20.01 -9.62 -8.65
N THR A 168 18.92 -10.36 -8.88
CA THR A 168 17.96 -10.04 -9.93
C THR A 168 16.89 -9.09 -9.37
N PRO A 169 16.11 -8.40 -10.22
CA PRO A 169 15.00 -7.56 -9.77
C PRO A 169 14.02 -8.29 -8.84
N GLU A 170 13.70 -9.54 -9.15
CA GLU A 170 12.78 -10.38 -8.37
C GLU A 170 13.37 -10.77 -7.00
N VAL A 171 14.66 -11.08 -6.96
CA VAL A 171 15.36 -11.44 -5.72
C VAL A 171 15.44 -10.21 -4.79
N LEU A 172 15.78 -9.05 -5.33
CA LEU A 172 15.81 -7.80 -4.57
C LEU A 172 14.40 -7.41 -4.10
N GLN A 173 13.38 -7.50 -4.97
CA GLN A 173 11.99 -7.25 -4.61
C GLN A 173 11.56 -8.10 -3.42
N ARG A 174 11.79 -9.42 -3.50
CA ARG A 174 11.41 -10.34 -2.43
C ARG A 174 12.12 -10.00 -1.12
N ARG A 175 13.41 -9.69 -1.16
CA ARG A 175 14.16 -9.30 0.03
C ARG A 175 13.62 -8.01 0.65
N ILE A 176 13.28 -7.01 -0.15
CA ILE A 176 12.69 -5.75 0.34
C ILE A 176 11.31 -6.01 0.95
N MET A 177 10.47 -6.85 0.33
CA MET A 177 9.19 -7.25 0.93
C MET A 177 9.40 -7.88 2.31
N GLU A 178 10.26 -8.89 2.42
CA GLU A 178 10.48 -9.65 3.67
C GLU A 178 11.18 -8.82 4.76
N GLN A 179 12.19 -8.05 4.38
CA GLN A 179 13.05 -7.34 5.34
C GLN A 179 12.60 -5.91 5.65
N ALA A 180 11.76 -5.31 4.82
CA ALA A 180 11.32 -3.93 5.00
C ALA A 180 9.79 -3.79 4.95
N GLU A 181 9.13 -4.03 3.81
CA GLU A 181 7.72 -3.68 3.62
C GLU A 181 6.81 -4.34 4.66
N TRP A 182 6.91 -5.67 4.82
CA TRP A 182 6.07 -6.44 5.75
C TRP A 182 6.37 -6.18 7.24
N GLN A 183 7.39 -5.37 7.50
CA GLN A 183 7.74 -4.97 8.86
C GLN A 183 7.31 -3.54 9.16
N ILE A 184 7.59 -2.59 8.25
CA ILE A 184 7.34 -1.18 8.55
C ILE A 184 5.88 -0.77 8.31
N MET A 185 5.16 -1.37 7.34
CA MET A 185 3.75 -1.05 7.14
C MET A 185 2.89 -1.43 8.36
N PRO A 186 2.96 -2.66 8.90
CA PRO A 186 2.28 -3.00 10.14
C PRO A 186 2.67 -2.08 11.31
N LYS A 187 3.96 -1.80 11.46
CA LYS A 187 4.44 -0.93 12.54
C LYS A 187 3.89 0.49 12.46
N VAL A 188 3.80 1.06 11.26
CA VAL A 188 3.21 2.40 11.06
C VAL A 188 1.73 2.40 11.38
N ILE A 189 0.98 1.36 10.98
CA ILE A 189 -0.44 1.24 11.30
C ILE A 189 -0.65 1.19 12.81
N ASP A 190 0.15 0.38 13.52
CA ASP A 190 0.07 0.27 14.99
C ASP A 190 0.42 1.62 15.66
N LEU A 191 1.43 2.33 15.18
CA LEU A 191 1.76 3.67 15.68
C LEU A 191 0.58 4.65 15.52
N ILE A 192 -0.06 4.68 14.36
CA ILE A 192 -1.21 5.57 14.09
C ILE A 192 -2.43 5.19 14.96
N ALA A 193 -2.59 3.92 15.29
CA ALA A 193 -3.69 3.46 16.14
C ALA A 193 -3.57 3.93 17.59
N HIS A 194 -2.37 4.33 18.03
CA HIS A 194 -2.06 4.76 19.40
C HIS A 194 -1.66 6.24 19.52
N ASP A 195 -1.68 7.00 18.40
CA ASP A 195 -1.42 8.45 18.38
C ASP A 195 -2.73 9.23 18.59
#